data_00c8536bda30ac8f84176ad94946366f
#
_entry.id   00c8536bda30ac8f84176ad94946366f
#
_cell.length_a   1.000
_cell.length_b   1.000
_cell.length_c   1.000
_cell.angle_alpha   90.00
_cell.angle_beta   90.00
_cell.angle_gamma   90.00
#
_symmetry.space_group_name_H-M   'P 1'
#
loop_
_entity.id
_entity.type
_entity.pdbx_description
1 polymer ?
#
loop_
_entity_poly.entity_id
_entity_poly.type
_entity_poly.pdbx_seq_one_letter_code
_entity_poly.pdbx_strand_id
1 'polypeptide(L)' 'MIWDVKLYVGCKVFTESVHAVNRDDALETAKARNPKARVIGVNPTTRSTV' A
#
# COMPACT_ATOMS: atom_id res chain seq x y z
N MET A 1 8.25 -7.74 -5.92
CA MET A 1 8.39 -6.30 -5.91
C MET A 1 7.62 -5.72 -4.74
N ILE A 2 8.14 -4.67 -4.14
CA ILE A 2 7.50 -4.06 -2.97
C ILE A 2 6.82 -2.76 -3.37
N TRP A 3 5.61 -2.58 -2.89
CA TRP A 3 4.83 -1.39 -3.18
C TRP A 3 4.48 -0.70 -1.89
N ASP A 4 4.56 0.62 -1.89
CA ASP A 4 4.15 1.42 -0.74
C ASP A 4 2.73 1.91 -0.99
N VAL A 5 1.81 1.48 -0.16
CA VAL A 5 0.41 1.84 -0.30
C VAL A 5 0.06 2.81 0.81
N LYS A 6 -0.36 4.00 0.44
CA LYS A 6 -0.74 5.00 1.41
C LYS A 6 -2.23 4.86 1.71
N LEU A 7 -2.54 4.71 2.97
CA LEU A 7 -3.91 4.44 3.41
C LEU A 7 -4.40 5.53 4.37
N TYR A 8 -5.68 5.77 4.31
CA TYR A 8 -6.29 6.77 5.15
C TYR A 8 -7.38 6.10 5.98
N VAL A 9 -7.25 6.15 7.29
CA VAL A 9 -8.23 5.56 8.19
C VAL A 9 -8.61 6.59 9.22
N GLY A 10 -9.89 6.93 9.26
CA GLY A 10 -10.36 7.94 10.20
C GLY A 10 -9.67 9.26 9.91
N CYS A 11 -8.89 9.74 10.85
CA CYS A 11 -8.17 10.98 10.67
C CYS A 11 -6.68 10.75 10.47
N LYS A 12 -6.28 9.52 10.24
CA LYS A 12 -4.86 9.20 10.15
C LYS A 12 -4.46 8.68 8.80
N VAL A 13 -3.27 9.02 8.40
CA VAL A 13 -2.70 8.53 7.15
C VAL A 13 -1.47 7.70 7.50
N PHE A 14 -1.34 6.54 6.92
CA PHE A 14 -0.15 5.72 7.12
C PHE A 14 0.19 4.99 5.84
N THR A 15 1.42 4.53 5.76
CA THR A 15 1.91 3.82 4.59
C THR A 15 2.22 2.39 4.97
N GLU A 16 1.79 1.47 4.13
CA GLU A 16 2.06 0.07 4.35
C GLU A 16 2.82 -0.49 3.16
N SER A 17 3.86 -1.27 3.42
CA SER A 17 4.61 -1.90 2.35
C SER A 17 4.03 -3.28 2.10
N VAL A 18 3.75 -3.59 0.86
CA VAL A 18 3.21 -4.89 0.50
C VAL A 18 4.01 -5.50 -0.64
N HIS A 19 4.12 -6.83 -0.64
CA HIS A 19 4.76 -7.53 -1.71
C HIS A 19 3.70 -7.84 -2.75
N ALA A 20 3.92 -7.47 -3.96
CA ALA A 20 2.95 -7.70 -5.02
C ALA A 20 3.65 -7.73 -6.37
N VAL A 21 3.03 -8.35 -7.34
CA VAL A 21 3.61 -8.45 -8.68
C VAL A 21 3.30 -7.22 -9.51
N ASN A 22 2.23 -6.52 -9.18
CA ASN A 22 1.89 -5.30 -9.90
C ASN A 22 1.06 -4.40 -8.99
N ARG A 23 0.71 -3.24 -9.51
CA ARG A 23 0.00 -2.25 -8.75
C ARG A 23 -1.38 -2.72 -8.29
N ASP A 24 -2.11 -3.37 -9.16
CA ASP A 24 -3.44 -3.85 -8.81
C ASP A 24 -3.39 -4.87 -7.68
N ASP A 25 -2.40 -5.73 -7.73
CA ASP A 25 -2.21 -6.72 -6.71
C ASP A 25 -1.88 -6.05 -5.36
N ALA A 26 -1.04 -5.04 -5.40
CA ALA A 26 -0.69 -4.30 -4.19
C ALA A 26 -1.92 -3.63 -3.61
N LEU A 27 -2.74 -3.06 -4.46
CA LEU A 27 -3.94 -2.39 -4.03
C LEU A 27 -4.90 -3.36 -3.36
N GLU A 28 -5.11 -4.50 -3.97
CA GLU A 28 -5.98 -5.52 -3.42
C GLU A 28 -5.47 -6.03 -2.09
N THR A 29 -4.18 -6.29 -2.00
CA THR A 29 -3.60 -6.77 -0.76
C THR A 29 -3.79 -5.77 0.37
N ALA A 30 -3.52 -4.51 0.09
CA ALA A 30 -3.66 -3.49 1.10
C ALA A 30 -5.10 -3.34 1.56
N LYS A 31 -6.04 -3.42 0.63
CA LYS A 31 -7.45 -3.32 0.98
C LYS A 31 -7.93 -4.52 1.78
N ALA A 32 -7.43 -5.69 1.47
CA ALA A 32 -7.80 -6.89 2.19
C ALA A 32 -7.31 -6.82 3.64
N ARG A 33 -6.15 -6.23 3.84
CA ARG A 33 -5.61 -6.11 5.19
C ARG A 33 -6.27 -4.97 5.96
N ASN A 34 -6.75 -3.97 5.28
CA ASN A 34 -7.33 -2.80 5.93
C ASN A 34 -8.67 -2.47 5.29
N PRO A 35 -9.69 -3.30 5.51
CA PRO A 35 -10.97 -3.12 4.82
C PRO A 35 -11.66 -1.80 5.11
N LYS A 36 -11.32 -1.16 6.21
CA LYS A 36 -11.95 0.11 6.53
C LYS A 36 -11.12 1.30 6.07
N ALA A 37 -9.94 1.04 5.52
CA ALA A 37 -9.08 2.12 5.09
C ALA A 37 -9.35 2.49 3.65
N ARG A 38 -8.98 3.73 3.29
CA ARG A 38 -9.12 4.18 1.95
C ARG A 38 -7.75 4.27 1.36
N VAL A 39 -7.54 3.75 0.18
CA VAL A 39 -6.24 3.83 -0.48
C VAL A 39 -6.15 5.17 -1.19
N ILE A 40 -5.17 5.97 -0.82
CA ILE A 40 -4.99 7.27 -1.43
C ILE A 40 -3.73 7.37 -2.28
N GLY A 41 -2.90 6.33 -2.27
CA GLY A 41 -1.73 6.33 -3.14
C GLY A 41 -1.09 4.97 -3.18
N VAL A 42 -0.52 4.61 -4.32
CA VAL A 42 0.20 3.36 -4.48
C VAL A 42 1.45 3.68 -5.29
N ASN A 43 2.62 3.43 -4.72
CA ASN A 43 3.86 3.69 -5.41
C ASN A 43 4.80 2.51 -5.30
N PRO A 44 5.53 2.19 -6.36
CA PRO A 44 6.53 1.13 -6.27
C PRO A 44 7.71 1.62 -5.43
N THR A 45 8.24 0.75 -4.60
CA THR A 45 9.38 1.09 -3.80
C THR A 45 10.63 0.77 -4.56
N THR A 46 11.44 1.77 -4.80
CA THR A 46 12.65 1.50 -5.50
C THR A 46 13.85 1.46 -4.58
N ARG A 47 13.72 1.78 -3.32
CA ARG A 47 14.76 1.82 -2.45
C ARG A 47 15.14 0.57 -2.07
N SER A 48 15.78 0.05 -2.37
CA SER A 48 16.08 -1.11 -2.01
C SER A 48 17.07 -1.22 -1.14
N THR A 49 17.53 -0.92 -0.87
CA THR A 49 18.30 -1.11 -0.20
C THR A 49 18.66 -0.75 0.50
N VAL A 50 18.74 -0.73 0.75
CA VAL A 50 19.13 -0.45 1.22
C VAL A 50 19.61 -0.64 1.75
#